data_18b205a383457520d5adfbd57da3def8
#
_entry.id   18b205a383457520d5adfbd57da3def8
#
_cell.length_a   1.000
_cell.length_b   1.000
_cell.length_c   1.000
_cell.angle_alpha   90.00
_cell.angle_beta   90.00
_cell.angle_gamma   90.00
#
_symmetry.space_group_name_H-M   'P 1'
#
loop_
_entity.id
_entity.type
_entity.pdbx_description
1 polymer ?
#
loop_
_entity_poly.entity_id
_entity_poly.type
_entity_poly.pdbx_seq_one_letter_code
_entity_poly.pdbx_strand_id
1 'polypeptide(L)'
;MGKYSCEKCTKTFSQKSHYDKHLTRKNPCEIQTDKIKALIDKAVEEKFIELNKKLISNNTENNITINITEQMDISKMSKLELLEKCKELGITKCSSKNKSQLIELINSKNKVVEEPKIILSNEEIAPENTQIIEVDTKTLNVIDLFCGCGGMSKGLTDAGLNVIAGIDIWDKAVESYNKNYHHKAYCADLTQMPPEKFNELYNKENKNVDILVGGPPCQSFSIAGKRDKNDPRNALFMEYVKYLDYFKPKAFIMENVIGMLSKKTANGENVIDIIMEQLNRNYNCIINKLYASDFEVPQNRRRTIIIGIRKDLNILPKEPEPIIKSVQDRIPVKNILIPKEEVDKKYYLSEKALAGIENKKSVNKEKGFGFGAQMLDFDKPSYTIPARYWKDGYDALVKYNEKEIRRLTITELKRIQSFPDNYIIDGSNKDIIMQIGNAVACKFAYYLGKYIINTLR
;
A
#
# COMPACT_ATOMS: atom_id res chain seq x y z
N MET A 1 -19.86 41.46 -9.56
CA MET A 1 -19.49 40.69 -8.35
C MET A 1 -20.72 40.49 -7.49
N GLY A 2 -21.02 39.25 -7.06
CA GLY A 2 -22.18 38.96 -6.22
C GLY A 2 -22.02 39.54 -4.82
N LYS A 3 -23.07 40.17 -4.27
CA LYS A 3 -23.07 40.82 -2.95
C LYS A 3 -23.19 39.83 -1.80
N TYR A 4 -23.59 38.57 -2.03
CA TYR A 4 -23.87 37.57 -1.01
C TYR A 4 -23.15 36.26 -1.39
N SER A 5 -22.37 35.69 -0.49
CA SER A 5 -21.68 34.42 -0.71
C SER A 5 -22.05 33.40 0.35
N CYS A 6 -22.24 32.14 -0.06
CA CYS A 6 -22.49 31.05 0.87
C CYS A 6 -21.18 30.52 1.39
N GLU A 7 -20.98 30.57 2.71
CA GLU A 7 -19.76 30.06 3.37
C GLU A 7 -19.59 28.54 3.18
N LYS A 8 -20.70 27.79 3.02
CA LYS A 8 -20.65 26.32 2.85
C LYS A 8 -20.23 25.88 1.44
N CYS A 9 -20.65 26.58 0.37
CA CYS A 9 -20.37 26.15 -0.99
C CYS A 9 -19.72 27.21 -1.86
N THR A 10 -19.35 28.37 -1.29
CA THR A 10 -18.70 29.51 -1.95
C THR A 10 -19.49 30.12 -3.13
N LYS A 11 -20.74 29.70 -3.36
CA LYS A 11 -21.60 30.29 -4.39
C LYS A 11 -21.93 31.74 -4.06
N THR A 12 -21.80 32.63 -5.06
CA THR A 12 -22.11 34.06 -4.94
C THR A 12 -23.45 34.37 -5.61
N PHE A 13 -24.20 35.30 -5.02
CA PHE A 13 -25.51 35.70 -5.46
C PHE A 13 -25.57 37.23 -5.58
N SER A 14 -26.18 37.72 -6.62
CA SER A 14 -26.38 39.15 -6.82
C SER A 14 -27.58 39.70 -6.04
N GLN A 15 -28.54 38.85 -5.66
CA GLN A 15 -29.77 39.21 -4.93
C GLN A 15 -29.87 38.43 -3.61
N LYS A 16 -30.29 39.12 -2.55
CA LYS A 16 -30.48 38.56 -1.22
C LYS A 16 -31.52 37.43 -1.20
N SER A 17 -32.64 37.60 -1.91
CA SER A 17 -33.71 36.61 -2.00
C SER A 17 -33.25 35.25 -2.57
N HIS A 18 -32.29 35.25 -3.50
CA HIS A 18 -31.70 34.03 -4.06
C HIS A 18 -30.71 33.38 -3.09
N TYR A 19 -29.98 34.19 -2.32
CA TYR A 19 -29.11 33.73 -1.25
C TYR A 19 -29.92 33.09 -0.13
N ASP A 20 -30.99 33.73 0.36
CA ASP A 20 -31.86 33.22 1.41
C ASP A 20 -32.54 31.91 0.99
N LYS A 21 -33.06 31.81 -0.26
CA LYS A 21 -33.58 30.57 -0.83
C LYS A 21 -32.51 29.47 -0.93
N HIS A 22 -31.28 29.85 -1.16
CA HIS A 22 -30.17 28.88 -1.20
C HIS A 22 -29.84 28.30 0.22
N LEU A 23 -29.96 29.13 1.26
CA LEU A 23 -29.72 28.69 2.63
C LEU A 23 -30.84 27.81 3.22
N THR A 24 -32.11 28.09 2.81
CA THR A 24 -33.31 27.44 3.37
C THR A 24 -33.83 26.27 2.54
N ARG A 25 -33.12 25.84 1.50
CA ARG A 25 -33.55 24.71 0.67
C ARG A 25 -33.53 23.39 1.45
N LYS A 26 -34.44 22.48 1.09
CA LYS A 26 -34.67 21.17 1.75
C LYS A 26 -33.42 20.28 1.77
N ASN A 27 -32.52 20.41 0.78
CA ASN A 27 -31.22 19.79 0.77
C ASN A 27 -30.15 20.90 0.89
N PRO A 28 -29.43 20.99 2.02
CA PRO A 28 -28.37 21.98 2.21
C PRO A 28 -27.30 21.88 1.13
N CYS A 29 -26.64 22.99 0.82
CA CYS A 29 -25.49 22.96 -0.07
C CYS A 29 -24.30 22.28 0.62
N GLU A 30 -23.65 21.35 -0.07
CA GLU A 30 -22.39 20.76 0.34
C GLU A 30 -21.23 21.58 -0.24
N ILE A 31 -20.16 21.67 0.52
CA ILE A 31 -18.92 22.30 0.06
C ILE A 31 -18.37 21.45 -1.10
N GLN A 32 -17.85 22.09 -2.14
CA GLN A 32 -17.31 21.40 -3.31
C GLN A 32 -16.34 20.28 -2.87
N THR A 33 -16.66 19.05 -3.25
CA THR A 33 -15.93 17.82 -2.86
C THR A 33 -14.43 17.90 -3.09
N ASP A 34 -13.97 18.61 -4.12
CA ASP A 34 -12.53 18.72 -4.42
C ASP A 34 -11.78 19.66 -3.48
N LYS A 35 -12.43 20.75 -2.99
CA LYS A 35 -11.83 21.62 -1.99
C LYS A 35 -11.82 20.98 -0.60
N ILE A 36 -12.86 20.23 -0.24
CA ILE A 36 -12.86 19.45 1.00
C ILE A 36 -11.79 18.36 0.92
N LYS A 37 -11.69 17.67 -0.21
CA LYS A 37 -10.71 16.63 -0.42
C LYS A 37 -9.29 17.19 -0.27
N ALA A 38 -9.00 18.34 -0.87
CA ALA A 38 -7.71 19.02 -0.72
C ALA A 38 -7.43 19.47 0.73
N LEU A 39 -8.46 19.98 1.46
CA LEU A 39 -8.33 20.35 2.86
C LEU A 39 -8.15 19.13 3.78
N ILE A 40 -8.88 18.04 3.51
CA ILE A 40 -8.73 16.78 4.23
C ILE A 40 -7.35 16.18 3.95
N ASP A 41 -6.91 16.15 2.69
CA ASP A 41 -5.59 15.64 2.33
C ASP A 41 -4.48 16.46 3.00
N LYS A 42 -4.60 17.77 3.06
CA LYS A 42 -3.64 18.64 3.76
C LYS A 42 -3.65 18.39 5.28
N ALA A 43 -4.82 18.33 5.90
CA ALA A 43 -4.94 18.07 7.33
C ALA A 43 -4.44 16.67 7.72
N VAL A 44 -4.66 15.68 6.84
CA VAL A 44 -4.11 14.32 7.01
C VAL A 44 -2.59 14.33 6.87
N GLU A 45 -2.04 15.11 5.93
CA GLU A 45 -0.59 15.26 5.74
C GLU A 45 0.08 15.91 6.96
N GLU A 46 -0.48 17.01 7.45
CA GLU A 46 0.00 17.71 8.65
C GLU A 46 -0.03 16.80 9.89
N LYS A 47 -1.12 16.02 10.06
CA LYS A 47 -1.26 15.07 11.16
C LYS A 47 -0.30 13.89 11.05
N PHE A 48 -0.06 13.41 9.84
CA PHE A 48 0.91 12.36 9.55
C PHE A 48 2.34 12.80 9.93
N ILE A 49 2.73 14.02 9.56
CA ILE A 49 4.04 14.60 9.92
C ILE A 49 4.15 14.77 11.45
N GLU A 50 3.08 15.26 12.10
CA GLU A 50 3.04 15.43 13.57
C GLU A 50 3.19 14.08 14.28
N LEU A 51 2.46 13.06 13.85
CA LEU A 51 2.52 11.72 14.44
C LEU A 51 3.91 11.10 14.27
N ASN A 52 4.50 11.19 13.08
CA ASN A 52 5.84 10.68 12.86
C ASN A 52 6.90 11.44 13.68
N LYS A 53 6.77 12.78 13.83
CA LYS A 53 7.65 13.56 14.72
C LYS A 53 7.50 13.11 16.19
N LYS A 54 6.28 12.87 16.69
CA LYS A 54 6.05 12.35 18.04
C LYS A 54 6.63 10.94 18.21
N LEU A 55 6.52 10.08 17.20
CA LEU A 55 7.12 8.75 17.23
C LEU A 55 8.65 8.80 17.30
N ILE A 56 9.26 9.72 16.56
CA ILE A 56 10.71 9.94 16.57
C ILE A 56 11.16 10.55 17.90
N SER A 57 10.43 11.56 18.45
CA SER A 57 10.79 12.21 19.70
C SER A 57 10.70 11.29 20.91
N ASN A 58 9.71 10.38 20.95
CA ASN A 58 9.57 9.41 22.03
C ASN A 58 10.68 8.34 22.03
N ASN A 59 11.41 8.21 20.90
CA ASN A 59 12.52 7.26 20.75
C ASN A 59 13.91 7.92 20.95
N THR A 60 13.99 9.25 21.10
CA THR A 60 15.27 9.99 21.18
C THR A 60 15.79 10.22 22.62
N GLU A 61 15.15 9.73 23.66
CA GLU A 61 15.68 9.82 25.02
C GLU A 61 16.81 8.81 25.34
N ASN A 62 17.20 7.95 24.38
CA ASN A 62 18.39 7.13 24.48
C ASN A 62 19.39 7.53 23.42
N ASN A 63 20.37 8.36 23.84
CA ASN A 63 21.49 8.84 23.02
C ASN A 63 22.25 7.72 22.30
N ILE A 64 22.23 7.74 20.96
CA ILE A 64 23.33 7.22 20.15
C ILE A 64 23.54 8.21 18.98
N THR A 65 24.68 8.84 18.95
CA THR A 65 25.15 9.71 17.86
C THR A 65 25.46 8.82 16.64
N ILE A 66 24.62 8.88 15.62
CA ILE A 66 24.90 8.21 14.34
C ILE A 66 25.45 9.28 13.40
N ASN A 67 26.70 9.14 13.02
CA ASN A 67 27.31 9.89 11.91
C ASN A 67 26.65 9.45 10.60
N ILE A 68 25.79 10.30 10.07
CA ILE A 68 25.22 10.13 8.72
C ILE A 68 26.27 10.66 7.74
N THR A 69 27.00 9.76 7.08
CA THR A 69 27.73 10.10 5.86
C THR A 69 26.69 10.27 4.74
N GLU A 70 26.34 11.51 4.42
CA GLU A 70 25.59 11.86 3.23
C GLU A 70 26.32 11.31 1.99
N GLN A 71 25.67 10.44 1.24
CA GLN A 71 26.12 10.12 -0.13
C GLN A 71 25.90 11.37 -0.99
N MET A 72 26.96 12.17 -1.15
CA MET A 72 26.92 13.33 -2.03
C MET A 72 26.76 12.87 -3.48
N ASP A 73 25.75 13.42 -4.14
CA ASP A 73 25.48 13.21 -5.57
C ASP A 73 26.65 13.80 -6.40
N ILE A 74 27.56 12.92 -6.81
CA ILE A 74 28.79 13.30 -7.56
C ILE A 74 28.49 14.01 -8.89
N SER A 75 27.27 13.93 -9.43
CA SER A 75 26.87 14.63 -10.66
C SER A 75 26.81 16.16 -10.47
N LYS A 76 26.59 16.61 -9.24
CA LYS A 76 26.50 18.04 -8.86
C LYS A 76 27.84 18.65 -8.49
N MET A 77 28.87 17.85 -8.27
CA MET A 77 30.21 18.31 -7.89
C MET A 77 30.91 19.12 -9.00
N SER A 78 31.68 20.09 -8.62
CA SER A 78 32.57 20.83 -9.53
C SER A 78 33.74 19.97 -10.01
N LYS A 79 34.43 20.38 -11.08
CA LYS A 79 35.60 19.64 -11.59
C LYS A 79 36.71 19.54 -10.54
N LEU A 80 36.86 20.53 -9.69
CA LEU A 80 37.88 20.56 -8.63
C LEU A 80 37.57 19.50 -7.55
N GLU A 81 36.35 19.47 -7.08
CA GLU A 81 35.88 18.49 -6.09
C GLU A 81 35.95 17.05 -6.61
N LEU A 82 35.65 16.81 -7.91
CA LEU A 82 35.83 15.51 -8.54
C LEU A 82 37.31 15.08 -8.65
N LEU A 83 38.24 16.02 -8.87
CA LEU A 83 39.65 15.73 -8.86
C LEU A 83 40.19 15.38 -7.48
N GLU A 84 39.69 16.05 -6.43
CA GLU A 84 39.98 15.67 -5.03
C GLU A 84 39.45 14.31 -4.71
N LYS A 85 38.22 14.00 -5.11
CA LYS A 85 37.60 12.66 -4.94
C LYS A 85 38.36 11.55 -5.67
N CYS A 86 38.90 11.85 -6.87
CA CYS A 86 39.79 10.92 -7.57
C CYS A 86 41.08 10.64 -6.78
N LYS A 87 41.66 11.66 -6.12
CA LYS A 87 42.85 11.48 -5.25
C LYS A 87 42.54 10.61 -4.03
N GLU A 88 41.42 10.86 -3.35
CA GLU A 88 40.92 10.03 -2.21
C GLU A 88 40.74 8.55 -2.59
N LEU A 89 40.25 8.29 -3.79
CA LEU A 89 40.04 6.94 -4.32
C LEU A 89 41.28 6.32 -4.96
N GLY A 90 42.43 6.98 -4.92
CA GLY A 90 43.70 6.52 -5.49
C GLY A 90 43.66 6.38 -7.02
N ILE A 91 42.83 7.17 -7.73
CA ILE A 91 42.75 7.19 -9.18
C ILE A 91 43.81 8.15 -9.73
N THR A 92 44.77 7.63 -10.48
CA THR A 92 45.89 8.45 -11.07
C THR A 92 45.54 8.92 -12.49
N LYS A 93 46.26 9.94 -12.99
CA LYS A 93 46.12 10.51 -14.34
C LYS A 93 44.74 11.17 -14.62
N CYS A 94 44.16 11.83 -13.60
CA CYS A 94 42.86 12.50 -13.67
C CYS A 94 42.93 13.97 -14.14
N SER A 95 44.06 14.65 -14.02
CA SER A 95 44.20 16.10 -14.20
C SER A 95 43.81 16.61 -15.59
N SER A 96 43.99 15.81 -16.64
CA SER A 96 43.67 16.17 -18.02
C SER A 96 42.21 15.81 -18.43
N LYS A 97 41.42 15.24 -17.54
CA LYS A 97 40.07 14.74 -17.82
C LYS A 97 39.00 15.82 -17.65
N ASN A 98 37.92 15.72 -18.47
CA ASN A 98 36.76 16.59 -18.30
C ASN A 98 35.83 16.07 -17.18
N LYS A 99 34.80 16.84 -16.81
CA LYS A 99 33.88 16.52 -15.71
C LYS A 99 33.19 15.15 -15.88
N SER A 100 32.69 14.85 -17.07
CA SER A 100 31.98 13.58 -17.37
C SER A 100 32.91 12.36 -17.24
N GLN A 101 34.17 12.50 -17.72
CA GLN A 101 35.19 11.46 -17.61
C GLN A 101 35.63 11.19 -16.16
N LEU A 102 35.66 12.23 -15.32
CA LEU A 102 35.96 12.07 -13.90
C LEU A 102 34.87 11.32 -13.15
N ILE A 103 33.61 11.64 -13.43
CA ILE A 103 32.43 10.94 -12.89
C ILE A 103 32.45 9.47 -13.30
N GLU A 104 32.76 9.16 -14.54
CA GLU A 104 32.84 7.79 -15.06
C GLU A 104 33.97 7.00 -14.38
N LEU A 105 35.11 7.59 -14.16
CA LEU A 105 36.24 6.98 -13.46
C LEU A 105 35.93 6.69 -11.99
N ILE A 106 35.25 7.60 -11.30
CA ILE A 106 34.83 7.42 -9.92
C ILE A 106 33.80 6.29 -9.83
N ASN A 107 32.82 6.27 -10.73
CA ASN A 107 31.79 5.24 -10.78
C ASN A 107 32.36 3.84 -11.14
N SER A 108 33.36 3.79 -12.06
CA SER A 108 34.00 2.51 -12.43
C SER A 108 34.83 1.95 -11.28
N LYS A 109 35.48 2.79 -10.46
CA LYS A 109 36.23 2.34 -9.30
C LYS A 109 35.31 1.84 -8.19
N ASN A 110 34.13 2.45 -8.02
CA ASN A 110 33.09 1.99 -7.08
C ASN A 110 32.39 0.71 -7.53
N LYS A 111 32.40 0.38 -8.82
CA LYS A 111 31.85 -0.88 -9.36
C LYS A 111 32.78 -2.10 -9.25
N VAL A 112 34.08 -1.92 -8.93
CA VAL A 112 35.06 -3.01 -8.82
C VAL A 112 34.96 -3.76 -7.47
N VAL A 113 33.97 -3.44 -6.61
CA VAL A 113 33.74 -4.15 -5.33
C VAL A 113 32.55 -5.12 -5.41
N GLU A 114 32.01 -5.41 -6.57
CA GLU A 114 30.98 -6.46 -6.73
C GLU A 114 31.34 -7.42 -7.89
N GLU A 115 32.00 -8.51 -7.58
CA GLU A 115 31.82 -9.92 -7.95
C GLU A 115 33.11 -10.74 -7.78
N PRO A 116 33.19 -11.74 -6.91
CA PRO A 116 34.25 -12.74 -6.98
C PRO A 116 33.83 -13.90 -7.90
N LYS A 117 34.46 -14.02 -9.08
CA LYS A 117 34.45 -15.24 -9.89
C LYS A 117 35.24 -16.33 -9.17
N ILE A 118 34.56 -17.42 -8.89
CA ILE A 118 35.20 -18.65 -8.38
C ILE A 118 36.02 -19.28 -9.49
N ILE A 119 37.35 -19.33 -9.34
CA ILE A 119 38.23 -20.24 -10.09
C ILE A 119 38.76 -21.27 -9.07
N LEU A 120 38.40 -22.52 -9.30
CA LEU A 120 38.95 -23.67 -8.54
C LEU A 120 40.38 -23.90 -8.92
N SER A 121 41.32 -23.78 -7.94
CA SER A 121 42.62 -24.45 -7.96
C SER A 121 42.86 -24.99 -6.59
N ASN A 122 43.10 -26.33 -6.54
CA ASN A 122 43.46 -27.07 -5.34
C ASN A 122 44.86 -26.71 -4.90
N GLU A 123 45.01 -26.18 -3.70
CA GLU A 123 46.21 -26.34 -2.89
C GLU A 123 45.82 -26.23 -1.42
N GLU A 124 46.24 -27.24 -0.63
CA GLU A 124 45.99 -27.39 0.80
C GLU A 124 46.81 -26.37 1.60
N ILE A 125 46.14 -25.55 2.43
CA ILE A 125 46.74 -24.82 3.55
C ILE A 125 45.85 -24.95 4.77
N ALA A 126 46.43 -25.36 5.89
CA ALA A 126 45.81 -25.65 7.18
C ALA A 126 45.13 -24.43 7.83
N PRO A 127 44.14 -24.60 8.73
CA PRO A 127 43.19 -23.59 9.11
C PRO A 127 43.70 -22.67 10.21
N GLU A 128 43.81 -21.38 9.92
CA GLU A 128 43.73 -20.33 10.93
C GLU A 128 42.29 -19.82 11.06
N ASN A 129 41.85 -19.67 12.30
CA ASN A 129 40.53 -19.33 12.80
C ASN A 129 39.91 -18.14 12.08
N THR A 130 39.16 -18.35 10.98
CA THR A 130 38.23 -17.40 10.45
C THR A 130 36.84 -17.81 10.94
N GLN A 131 36.27 -17.05 11.88
CA GLN A 131 34.84 -17.18 12.21
C GLN A 131 34.07 -16.90 10.95
N ILE A 132 33.57 -17.94 10.30
CA ILE A 132 32.54 -17.86 9.26
C ILE A 132 31.32 -17.36 9.99
N ILE A 133 30.96 -16.11 9.78
CA ILE A 133 29.61 -15.60 10.13
C ILE A 133 28.67 -16.38 9.22
N GLU A 134 28.08 -17.45 9.73
CA GLU A 134 26.95 -18.11 9.11
C GLU A 134 25.85 -17.04 8.96
N VAL A 135 25.64 -16.56 7.74
CA VAL A 135 24.46 -15.77 7.42
C VAL A 135 23.28 -16.73 7.63
N ASP A 136 22.56 -16.56 8.73
CA ASP A 136 21.37 -17.36 9.06
C ASP A 136 20.36 -17.19 7.91
N THR A 137 20.36 -18.14 6.97
CA THR A 137 19.45 -18.20 5.81
C THR A 137 18.06 -18.66 6.22
N LYS A 138 17.72 -18.62 7.51
CA LYS A 138 16.44 -19.05 8.03
C LYS A 138 15.32 -18.20 7.42
N THR A 139 14.49 -18.86 6.63
CA THR A 139 13.32 -18.23 6.02
C THR A 139 12.36 -17.76 7.11
N LEU A 140 11.99 -16.47 7.09
CA LEU A 140 11.08 -15.87 8.08
C LEU A 140 9.63 -16.34 7.85
N ASN A 141 9.00 -16.84 8.92
CA ASN A 141 7.64 -17.36 8.88
C ASN A 141 6.61 -16.24 9.08
N VAL A 142 5.55 -16.25 8.26
CA VAL A 142 4.51 -15.23 8.22
C VAL A 142 3.15 -15.85 8.47
N ILE A 143 2.30 -15.18 9.28
CA ILE A 143 0.86 -15.41 9.34
C ILE A 143 0.15 -14.20 8.71
N ASP A 144 -0.84 -14.45 7.85
CA ASP A 144 -1.64 -13.44 7.15
C ASP A 144 -3.07 -13.41 7.71
N LEU A 145 -3.37 -12.42 8.55
CA LEU A 145 -4.70 -12.20 9.13
C LEU A 145 -5.55 -11.35 8.16
N PHE A 146 -6.81 -11.70 8.01
CA PHE A 146 -7.70 -11.08 7.01
C PHE A 146 -7.16 -11.27 5.59
N CYS A 147 -6.67 -12.48 5.29
CA CYS A 147 -5.87 -12.77 4.11
C CYS A 147 -6.64 -12.65 2.78
N GLY A 148 -7.98 -12.63 2.82
CA GLY A 148 -8.80 -12.60 1.62
C GLY A 148 -8.46 -13.74 0.66
N CYS A 149 -8.37 -13.42 -0.63
CA CYS A 149 -7.93 -14.39 -1.66
C CYS A 149 -6.41 -14.50 -1.79
N GLY A 150 -5.60 -13.89 -0.88
CA GLY A 150 -4.17 -14.15 -0.79
C GLY A 150 -3.27 -13.16 -1.54
N GLY A 151 -3.72 -11.94 -1.84
CA GLY A 151 -2.87 -10.97 -2.54
C GLY A 151 -1.64 -10.55 -1.73
N MET A 152 -1.78 -10.33 -0.42
CA MET A 152 -0.65 -10.06 0.49
C MET A 152 0.28 -11.28 0.54
N SER A 153 -0.26 -12.45 0.84
CA SER A 153 0.49 -13.71 0.89
C SER A 153 1.27 -14.00 -0.39
N LYS A 154 0.68 -13.72 -1.59
CA LYS A 154 1.37 -13.90 -2.88
C LYS A 154 2.63 -13.06 -2.98
N GLY A 155 2.50 -11.76 -2.70
CA GLY A 155 3.65 -10.86 -2.76
C GLY A 155 4.74 -11.23 -1.75
N LEU A 156 4.36 -11.58 -0.51
CA LEU A 156 5.31 -11.97 0.53
C LEU A 156 6.04 -13.28 0.20
N THR A 157 5.32 -14.26 -0.34
CA THR A 157 5.93 -15.53 -0.82
C THR A 157 6.91 -15.26 -1.97
N ASP A 158 6.53 -14.42 -2.93
CA ASP A 158 7.40 -14.04 -4.04
C ASP A 158 8.65 -13.27 -3.56
N ALA A 159 8.55 -12.55 -2.45
CA ALA A 159 9.68 -11.87 -1.82
C ALA A 159 10.66 -12.83 -1.13
N GLY A 160 10.27 -14.09 -0.91
CA GLY A 160 11.11 -15.11 -0.24
C GLY A 160 10.74 -15.34 1.22
N LEU A 161 9.58 -14.84 1.69
CA LEU A 161 9.04 -15.14 3.01
C LEU A 161 8.25 -16.47 2.99
N ASN A 162 8.23 -17.17 4.11
CA ASN A 162 7.48 -18.41 4.28
C ASN A 162 6.12 -18.11 4.93
N VAL A 163 5.09 -17.90 4.13
CA VAL A 163 3.72 -17.80 4.66
C VAL A 163 3.27 -19.18 5.12
N ILE A 164 2.99 -19.34 6.41
CA ILE A 164 2.66 -20.63 7.02
C ILE A 164 1.16 -20.84 7.20
N ALA A 165 0.38 -19.76 7.33
CA ALA A 165 -1.07 -19.81 7.46
C ALA A 165 -1.72 -18.48 7.08
N GLY A 166 -2.98 -18.56 6.62
CA GLY A 166 -3.88 -17.43 6.47
C GLY A 166 -5.17 -17.63 7.26
N ILE A 167 -5.89 -16.56 7.56
CA ILE A 167 -7.23 -16.61 8.15
C ILE A 167 -8.10 -15.50 7.57
N ASP A 168 -9.33 -15.82 7.20
CA ASP A 168 -10.36 -14.87 6.76
C ASP A 168 -11.74 -15.40 7.13
N ILE A 169 -12.72 -14.51 7.30
CA ILE A 169 -14.09 -14.89 7.59
C ILE A 169 -14.87 -15.30 6.33
N TRP A 170 -14.40 -14.89 5.15
CA TRP A 170 -15.11 -15.09 3.90
C TRP A 170 -14.69 -16.39 3.21
N ASP A 171 -15.60 -17.37 3.24
CA ASP A 171 -15.41 -18.72 2.72
C ASP A 171 -14.92 -18.75 1.26
N LYS A 172 -15.53 -17.95 0.37
CA LYS A 172 -15.16 -17.89 -1.06
C LYS A 172 -13.74 -17.36 -1.27
N ALA A 173 -13.30 -16.43 -0.43
CA ALA A 173 -11.94 -15.92 -0.49
C ALA A 173 -10.94 -16.99 -0.01
N VAL A 174 -11.27 -17.71 1.05
CA VAL A 174 -10.47 -18.83 1.58
C VAL A 174 -10.40 -19.99 0.57
N GLU A 175 -11.50 -20.32 -0.12
CA GLU A 175 -11.50 -21.31 -1.20
C GLU A 175 -10.53 -20.92 -2.31
N SER A 176 -10.57 -19.66 -2.77
CA SER A 176 -9.64 -19.14 -3.76
C SER A 176 -8.20 -19.18 -3.27
N TYR A 177 -7.95 -18.75 -2.04
CA TYR A 177 -6.62 -18.80 -1.41
C TYR A 177 -6.06 -20.22 -1.48
N ASN A 178 -6.81 -21.20 -0.99
CA ASN A 178 -6.38 -22.59 -0.86
C ASN A 178 -6.12 -23.31 -2.20
N LYS A 179 -6.56 -22.73 -3.33
CA LYS A 179 -6.24 -23.24 -4.69
C LYS A 179 -4.87 -22.79 -5.19
N ASN A 180 -4.24 -21.80 -4.53
CA ASN A 180 -2.99 -21.20 -5.00
C ASN A 180 -1.79 -21.49 -4.10
N TYR A 181 -2.00 -22.06 -2.90
CA TYR A 181 -0.92 -22.28 -1.91
C TYR A 181 -0.91 -23.71 -1.39
N HIS A 182 0.29 -24.16 -1.00
CA HIS A 182 0.46 -25.47 -0.32
C HIS A 182 0.06 -25.39 1.15
N HIS A 183 0.36 -24.25 1.83
CA HIS A 183 -0.18 -23.98 3.16
C HIS A 183 -1.66 -23.55 3.08
N LYS A 184 -2.35 -23.57 4.19
CA LYS A 184 -3.79 -23.33 4.21
C LYS A 184 -4.15 -21.96 4.79
N ALA A 185 -5.17 -21.34 4.18
CA ALA A 185 -5.99 -20.36 4.87
C ALA A 185 -7.21 -21.07 5.48
N TYR A 186 -7.69 -20.50 6.58
CA TYR A 186 -8.78 -21.04 7.37
C TYR A 186 -9.94 -20.06 7.40
N CYS A 187 -11.14 -20.59 7.14
CA CYS A 187 -12.36 -19.79 7.22
C CYS A 187 -12.80 -19.71 8.69
N ALA A 188 -12.53 -18.58 9.33
CA ALA A 188 -12.91 -18.36 10.71
C ALA A 188 -13.10 -16.88 11.04
N ASP A 189 -14.01 -16.59 11.97
CA ASP A 189 -14.15 -15.28 12.59
C ASP A 189 -13.07 -15.13 13.67
N LEU A 190 -12.16 -14.15 13.50
CA LEU A 190 -11.10 -13.87 14.46
C LEU A 190 -11.61 -13.52 15.86
N THR A 191 -12.83 -12.99 16.00
CA THR A 191 -13.45 -12.74 17.30
C THR A 191 -13.79 -14.02 18.08
N GLN A 192 -13.88 -15.16 17.35
CA GLN A 192 -14.16 -16.49 17.90
C GLN A 192 -12.96 -17.43 17.85
N MET A 193 -11.83 -16.95 17.32
CA MET A 193 -10.59 -17.69 17.15
C MET A 193 -9.45 -17.01 17.92
N PRO A 194 -9.30 -17.27 19.23
CA PRO A 194 -8.17 -16.74 19.98
C PRO A 194 -6.85 -17.31 19.46
N PRO A 195 -5.73 -16.56 19.58
CA PRO A 195 -4.46 -16.95 18.98
C PRO A 195 -3.90 -18.29 19.51
N GLU A 196 -4.21 -18.68 20.75
CA GLU A 196 -3.85 -19.98 21.33
C GLU A 196 -4.50 -21.12 20.55
N LYS A 197 -5.82 -21.02 20.33
CA LYS A 197 -6.59 -22.00 19.57
C LYS A 197 -6.13 -22.05 18.12
N PHE A 198 -5.84 -20.90 17.52
CA PHE A 198 -5.29 -20.85 16.19
C PHE A 198 -3.94 -21.55 16.12
N ASN A 199 -3.03 -21.28 17.06
CA ASN A 199 -1.71 -21.91 17.11
C ASN A 199 -1.81 -23.44 17.25
N GLU A 200 -2.67 -23.93 18.15
CA GLU A 200 -2.91 -25.36 18.36
C GLU A 200 -3.43 -26.06 17.08
N LEU A 201 -4.39 -25.44 16.40
CA LEU A 201 -5.04 -26.05 15.23
C LEU A 201 -4.19 -25.98 13.97
N TYR A 202 -3.45 -24.88 13.77
CA TYR A 202 -2.91 -24.51 12.47
C TYR A 202 -1.40 -24.42 12.41
N ASN A 203 -0.73 -24.26 13.54
CA ASN A 203 0.74 -24.29 13.65
C ASN A 203 1.21 -25.59 14.27
N LYS A 204 0.76 -26.72 13.73
CA LYS A 204 1.06 -28.08 14.28
C LYS A 204 2.56 -28.39 14.38
N GLU A 205 3.37 -27.79 13.54
CA GLU A 205 4.83 -27.92 13.58
C GLU A 205 5.47 -26.95 14.58
N ASN A 206 4.68 -26.20 15.31
CA ASN A 206 5.10 -25.22 16.32
C ASN A 206 6.20 -24.26 15.81
N LYS A 207 6.05 -23.81 14.57
CA LYS A 207 6.96 -22.86 13.93
C LYS A 207 6.88 -21.51 14.61
N ASN A 208 8.03 -20.88 14.86
CA ASN A 208 8.04 -19.50 15.30
C ASN A 208 7.42 -18.60 14.23
N VAL A 209 6.56 -17.70 14.66
CA VAL A 209 5.98 -16.65 13.80
C VAL A 209 6.91 -15.44 13.87
N ASP A 210 7.62 -15.17 12.78
CA ASP A 210 8.56 -14.05 12.71
C ASP A 210 7.88 -12.75 12.30
N ILE A 211 6.84 -12.83 11.47
CA ILE A 211 6.12 -11.67 10.92
C ILE A 211 4.61 -11.93 11.00
N LEU A 212 3.86 -10.93 11.43
CA LEU A 212 2.41 -10.92 11.36
C LEU A 212 1.97 -9.85 10.35
N VAL A 213 1.13 -10.23 9.39
CA VAL A 213 0.58 -9.26 8.44
C VAL A 213 -0.94 -9.30 8.46
N GLY A 214 -1.58 -8.22 7.96
CA GLY A 214 -3.03 -8.23 7.81
C GLY A 214 -3.63 -6.86 7.51
N GLY A 215 -4.88 -6.90 7.03
CA GLY A 215 -5.68 -5.72 6.72
C GLY A 215 -6.99 -5.70 7.52
N PRO A 216 -7.00 -5.41 8.83
CA PRO A 216 -8.22 -5.39 9.63
C PRO A 216 -9.23 -4.38 9.05
N PRO A 217 -10.53 -4.77 8.87
CA PRO A 217 -11.52 -3.92 8.23
C PRO A 217 -11.74 -2.61 8.99
N CYS A 218 -11.60 -1.46 8.31
CA CYS A 218 -11.81 -0.12 8.89
C CYS A 218 -13.30 0.23 9.12
N GLN A 219 -14.24 -0.61 8.71
CA GLN A 219 -15.68 -0.36 8.90
C GLN A 219 -16.09 -0.34 10.36
N SER A 220 -15.30 -0.92 11.21
CA SER A 220 -15.48 -1.08 12.65
C SER A 220 -15.57 0.22 13.43
N PHE A 221 -14.99 1.30 12.93
CA PHE A 221 -15.02 2.61 13.58
C PHE A 221 -16.08 3.55 12.96
N SER A 222 -17.16 3.02 12.36
CA SER A 222 -18.15 3.79 11.61
C SER A 222 -19.03 4.67 12.51
N ILE A 223 -19.17 5.94 12.12
CA ILE A 223 -19.98 6.98 12.78
C ILE A 223 -21.50 6.69 12.69
N ALA A 224 -21.96 5.72 11.90
CA ALA A 224 -23.37 5.50 11.53
C ALA A 224 -24.09 4.42 12.35
N GLY A 225 -23.57 3.97 13.49
CA GLY A 225 -24.24 3.03 14.38
C GLY A 225 -24.50 3.63 15.76
N LYS A 226 -25.56 3.18 16.46
CA LYS A 226 -25.84 3.54 17.86
C LYS A 226 -24.56 3.40 18.68
N ARG A 227 -24.17 4.48 19.37
CA ARG A 227 -22.97 4.68 20.20
C ARG A 227 -22.82 3.57 21.24
N ASP A 228 -22.28 2.43 20.85
CA ASP A 228 -21.98 1.34 21.77
C ASP A 228 -20.46 1.22 21.92
N LYS A 229 -19.97 1.40 23.15
CA LYS A 229 -18.56 1.15 23.51
C LYS A 229 -18.16 -0.31 23.27
N ASN A 230 -19.16 -1.19 23.12
CA ASN A 230 -19.03 -2.60 22.88
C ASN A 230 -19.30 -2.98 21.39
N ASP A 231 -19.18 -2.04 20.43
CA ASP A 231 -19.37 -2.37 19.02
C ASP A 231 -18.36 -3.47 18.62
N PRO A 232 -18.85 -4.70 18.32
CA PRO A 232 -17.99 -5.86 18.02
C PRO A 232 -17.03 -5.60 16.85
N ARG A 233 -17.24 -4.51 16.11
CA ARG A 233 -16.40 -4.10 15.00
C ARG A 233 -15.13 -3.33 15.42
N ASN A 234 -15.07 -2.76 16.65
CA ASN A 234 -13.82 -2.33 17.27
C ASN A 234 -12.97 -3.54 17.66
N ALA A 235 -13.59 -4.70 17.76
CA ALA A 235 -12.96 -5.93 18.15
C ALA A 235 -11.89 -6.40 17.14
N LEU A 236 -12.09 -6.24 15.82
CA LEU A 236 -11.20 -6.84 14.84
C LEU A 236 -9.76 -6.27 14.85
N PHE A 237 -9.60 -4.97 15.10
CA PHE A 237 -8.27 -4.43 15.37
C PHE A 237 -7.69 -4.99 16.69
N MET A 238 -8.50 -5.09 17.74
CA MET A 238 -8.03 -5.67 19.00
C MET A 238 -7.70 -7.16 18.88
N GLU A 239 -8.40 -7.89 18.01
CA GLU A 239 -8.02 -9.27 17.68
C GLU A 239 -6.64 -9.31 17.03
N TYR A 240 -6.34 -8.40 16.09
CA TYR A 240 -4.99 -8.29 15.52
C TYR A 240 -3.93 -8.04 16.62
N VAL A 241 -4.21 -7.15 17.58
CA VAL A 241 -3.31 -6.87 18.71
C VAL A 241 -3.12 -8.11 19.60
N LYS A 242 -4.18 -8.90 19.88
CA LYS A 242 -4.05 -10.17 20.63
C LYS A 242 -3.10 -11.15 19.95
N TYR A 243 -3.16 -11.25 18.62
CA TYR A 243 -2.24 -12.09 17.85
C TYR A 243 -0.80 -11.55 17.93
N LEU A 244 -0.59 -10.23 17.91
CA LEU A 244 0.72 -9.62 18.14
C LEU A 244 1.27 -9.93 19.53
N ASP A 245 0.43 -9.82 20.56
CA ASP A 245 0.82 -10.05 21.96
C ASP A 245 1.15 -11.54 22.22
N TYR A 246 0.43 -12.45 21.56
CA TYR A 246 0.64 -13.89 21.69
C TYR A 246 1.89 -14.37 20.96
N PHE A 247 1.98 -14.10 19.66
CA PHE A 247 3.09 -14.61 18.83
C PHE A 247 4.38 -13.80 19.00
N LYS A 248 4.29 -12.56 19.42
CA LYS A 248 5.42 -11.62 19.59
C LYS A 248 6.36 -11.63 18.39
N PRO A 249 5.84 -11.47 17.14
CA PRO A 249 6.65 -11.52 15.94
C PRO A 249 7.76 -10.46 15.97
N LYS A 250 8.84 -10.67 15.22
CA LYS A 250 9.91 -9.69 15.04
C LYS A 250 9.42 -8.40 14.40
N ALA A 251 8.49 -8.54 13.45
CA ALA A 251 7.88 -7.41 12.75
C ALA A 251 6.40 -7.67 12.44
N PHE A 252 5.67 -6.58 12.14
CA PHE A 252 4.34 -6.69 11.57
C PHE A 252 4.13 -5.67 10.46
N ILE A 253 3.20 -5.97 9.55
CA ILE A 253 2.68 -5.04 8.53
C ILE A 253 1.17 -5.02 8.65
N MET A 254 0.60 -3.84 8.89
CA MET A 254 -0.85 -3.63 8.89
C MET A 254 -1.23 -2.70 7.73
N GLU A 255 -2.07 -3.21 6.82
CA GLU A 255 -2.62 -2.41 5.69
C GLU A 255 -3.98 -1.86 6.04
N ASN A 256 -4.26 -0.63 5.60
CA ASN A 256 -5.61 -0.08 5.67
C ASN A 256 -5.83 1.03 4.63
N VAL A 257 -7.08 1.48 4.51
CA VAL A 257 -7.44 2.61 3.66
C VAL A 257 -6.98 3.94 4.28
N ILE A 258 -6.67 4.95 3.44
CA ILE A 258 -6.23 6.28 3.90
C ILE A 258 -7.26 6.95 4.83
N GLY A 259 -8.55 6.69 4.61
CA GLY A 259 -9.62 7.24 5.46
C GLY A 259 -9.50 6.87 6.95
N MET A 260 -8.73 5.84 7.29
CA MET A 260 -8.45 5.48 8.68
C MET A 260 -7.75 6.62 9.45
N LEU A 261 -6.86 7.36 8.79
CA LEU A 261 -6.07 8.43 9.42
C LEU A 261 -6.90 9.65 9.88
N SER A 262 -8.04 9.90 9.22
CA SER A 262 -8.94 11.01 9.58
C SER A 262 -10.17 10.56 10.35
N LYS A 263 -10.27 9.27 10.66
CA LYS A 263 -11.44 8.71 11.32
C LYS A 263 -11.43 9.02 12.80
N LYS A 264 -12.61 9.38 13.33
CA LYS A 264 -12.80 9.68 14.75
C LYS A 264 -13.78 8.69 15.38
N THR A 265 -13.55 8.42 16.66
CA THR A 265 -14.50 7.71 17.52
C THR A 265 -15.74 8.59 17.78
N ALA A 266 -16.76 8.01 18.40
CA ALA A 266 -17.94 8.76 18.83
C ALA A 266 -17.61 9.89 19.84
N ASN A 267 -16.49 9.76 20.57
CA ASN A 267 -16.02 10.75 21.54
C ASN A 267 -15.11 11.83 20.89
N GLY A 268 -14.90 11.77 19.57
CA GLY A 268 -14.06 12.75 18.85
C GLY A 268 -12.56 12.43 18.82
N GLU A 269 -12.12 11.35 19.47
CA GLU A 269 -10.73 10.91 19.47
C GLU A 269 -10.34 10.34 18.09
N ASN A 270 -9.10 10.52 17.66
CA ASN A 270 -8.66 9.94 16.42
C ASN A 270 -8.42 8.43 16.60
N VAL A 271 -8.99 7.64 15.73
CA VAL A 271 -8.83 6.17 15.71
C VAL A 271 -7.36 5.78 15.59
N ILE A 272 -6.59 6.49 14.77
CA ILE A 272 -5.19 6.19 14.56
C ILE A 272 -4.36 6.37 15.86
N ASP A 273 -4.68 7.36 16.69
CA ASP A 273 -3.96 7.59 17.93
C ASP A 273 -4.17 6.41 18.91
N ILE A 274 -5.41 5.88 19.00
CA ILE A 274 -5.75 4.69 19.79
C ILE A 274 -5.00 3.44 19.26
N ILE A 275 -4.97 3.26 17.96
CA ILE A 275 -4.26 2.16 17.30
C ILE A 275 -2.77 2.22 17.64
N MET A 276 -2.16 3.39 17.46
CA MET A 276 -0.73 3.58 17.69
C MET A 276 -0.34 3.41 19.14
N GLU A 277 -1.18 3.82 20.08
CA GLU A 277 -0.97 3.58 21.52
C GLU A 277 -0.84 2.09 21.83
N GLN A 278 -1.71 1.25 21.28
CA GLN A 278 -1.66 -0.20 21.50
C GLN A 278 -0.41 -0.82 20.84
N LEU A 279 -0.14 -0.48 19.59
CA LEU A 279 0.98 -1.04 18.83
C LEU A 279 2.34 -0.62 19.42
N ASN A 280 2.47 0.63 19.86
CA ASN A 280 3.71 1.15 20.43
C ASN A 280 4.05 0.59 21.83
N ARG A 281 3.23 -0.26 22.43
CA ARG A 281 3.60 -0.92 23.70
C ARG A 281 4.85 -1.79 23.51
N ASN A 282 4.88 -2.62 22.49
CA ASN A 282 5.91 -3.62 22.28
C ASN A 282 6.75 -3.42 20.98
N TYR A 283 6.32 -2.48 20.12
CA TYR A 283 6.92 -2.27 18.80
C TYR A 283 7.34 -0.81 18.60
N ASN A 284 8.43 -0.60 17.87
CA ASN A 284 8.74 0.69 17.25
C ASN A 284 7.93 0.76 15.96
N CYS A 285 7.00 1.70 15.84
CA CYS A 285 6.07 1.75 14.72
C CYS A 285 6.25 3.01 13.86
N ILE A 286 6.02 2.85 12.56
CA ILE A 286 5.92 3.98 11.61
C ILE A 286 4.62 3.84 10.81
N ILE A 287 3.99 5.00 10.55
CA ILE A 287 2.81 5.09 9.68
C ILE A 287 3.27 5.61 8.33
N ASN A 288 2.95 4.87 7.27
CA ASN A 288 3.30 5.24 5.89
C ASN A 288 2.04 5.44 5.06
N LYS A 289 2.08 6.38 4.13
CA LYS A 289 0.98 6.67 3.20
C LYS A 289 1.48 6.44 1.78
N LEU A 290 1.41 5.19 1.32
CA LEU A 290 2.04 4.72 0.11
C LEU A 290 1.04 4.59 -1.06
N TYR A 291 1.54 4.85 -2.26
CA TYR A 291 0.84 4.55 -3.50
C TYR A 291 1.35 3.22 -4.06
N ALA A 292 0.47 2.27 -4.32
CA ALA A 292 0.85 1.00 -4.93
C ALA A 292 1.51 1.20 -6.31
N SER A 293 1.14 2.27 -7.03
CA SER A 293 1.75 2.63 -8.31
C SER A 293 3.24 2.97 -8.24
N ASP A 294 3.75 3.31 -7.06
CA ASP A 294 5.18 3.55 -6.85
C ASP A 294 5.97 2.24 -6.64
N PHE A 295 5.25 1.11 -6.56
CA PHE A 295 5.74 -0.24 -6.34
C PHE A 295 5.31 -1.18 -7.48
N GLU A 296 5.46 -0.75 -8.72
CA GLU A 296 5.19 -1.51 -9.95
C GLU A 296 3.75 -2.08 -10.06
N VAL A 297 2.77 -1.42 -9.45
CA VAL A 297 1.36 -1.77 -9.61
C VAL A 297 0.70 -0.80 -10.59
N PRO A 298 0.03 -1.26 -11.67
CA PRO A 298 -0.62 -0.39 -12.65
C PRO A 298 -1.93 0.23 -12.12
N GLN A 299 -1.91 0.67 -10.84
CA GLN A 299 -3.08 1.23 -10.14
C GLN A 299 -2.69 2.29 -9.12
N ASN A 300 -3.31 3.46 -9.18
CA ASN A 300 -3.20 4.52 -8.18
C ASN A 300 -4.00 4.16 -6.92
N ARG A 301 -3.57 3.11 -6.22
CA ARG A 301 -4.16 2.63 -4.97
C ARG A 301 -3.35 3.16 -3.80
N ARG A 302 -3.91 4.13 -3.08
CA ARG A 302 -3.28 4.72 -1.91
C ARG A 302 -3.69 3.98 -0.64
N ARG A 303 -2.72 3.61 0.18
CA ARG A 303 -2.94 2.85 1.42
C ARG A 303 -2.12 3.39 2.57
N THR A 304 -2.68 3.25 3.76
CA THR A 304 -1.95 3.39 5.02
C THR A 304 -1.29 2.05 5.33
N ILE A 305 0.02 2.08 5.50
CA ILE A 305 0.81 0.92 5.92
C ILE A 305 1.47 1.25 7.25
N ILE A 306 1.11 0.52 8.28
CA ILE A 306 1.76 0.61 9.59
C ILE A 306 2.76 -0.55 9.66
N ILE A 307 4.02 -0.21 9.89
CA ILE A 307 5.09 -1.18 10.07
C ILE A 307 5.60 -1.05 11.50
N GLY A 308 5.67 -2.16 12.20
CA GLY A 308 6.26 -2.22 13.54
C GLY A 308 7.38 -3.24 13.60
N ILE A 309 8.47 -2.86 14.26
CA ILE A 309 9.60 -3.73 14.59
C ILE A 309 9.66 -3.86 16.10
N ARG A 310 9.77 -5.09 16.62
CA ARG A 310 9.76 -5.35 18.06
C ARG A 310 10.92 -4.64 18.75
N LYS A 311 10.64 -3.99 19.88
CA LYS A 311 11.56 -3.04 20.53
C LYS A 311 12.88 -3.68 20.98
N ASP A 312 12.87 -4.95 21.40
CA ASP A 312 14.06 -5.68 21.83
C ASP A 312 15.12 -5.88 20.73
N LEU A 313 14.71 -5.74 19.46
CA LEU A 313 15.64 -5.81 18.33
C LEU A 313 16.45 -4.52 18.13
N ASN A 314 16.08 -3.42 18.80
CA ASN A 314 16.74 -2.11 18.70
C ASN A 314 16.80 -1.55 17.27
N ILE A 315 15.84 -1.90 16.42
CA ILE A 315 15.71 -1.43 15.05
C ILE A 315 14.55 -0.44 14.96
N LEU A 316 14.79 0.72 14.35
CA LEU A 316 13.75 1.69 14.03
C LEU A 316 13.31 1.50 12.58
N PRO A 317 12.01 1.26 12.31
CA PRO A 317 11.52 1.15 10.95
C PRO A 317 11.65 2.51 10.23
N LYS A 318 11.96 2.46 8.93
CA LYS A 318 11.97 3.61 8.03
C LYS A 318 10.81 3.50 7.04
N GLU A 319 10.49 4.58 6.36
CA GLU A 319 9.53 4.52 5.26
C GLU A 319 10.08 3.64 4.11
N PRO A 320 9.28 2.69 3.59
CA PRO A 320 9.68 1.93 2.41
C PRO A 320 9.89 2.87 1.22
N GLU A 321 11.07 2.84 0.61
CA GLU A 321 11.40 3.69 -0.52
C GLU A 321 10.61 3.30 -1.78
N PRO A 322 10.04 4.28 -2.52
CA PRO A 322 9.43 4.03 -3.80
C PRO A 322 10.42 3.45 -4.80
N ILE A 323 10.01 2.39 -5.51
CA ILE A 323 10.79 1.82 -6.62
C ILE A 323 10.71 2.73 -7.84
N ILE A 324 9.50 3.25 -8.12
CA ILE A 324 9.25 4.22 -9.18
C ILE A 324 9.23 5.62 -8.55
N LYS A 325 10.27 6.40 -8.81
CA LYS A 325 10.45 7.73 -8.19
C LYS A 325 9.73 8.85 -8.95
N SER A 326 9.42 8.64 -10.22
CA SER A 326 8.72 9.62 -11.06
C SER A 326 7.30 9.16 -11.40
N VAL A 327 6.34 10.08 -11.31
CA VAL A 327 4.93 9.80 -11.66
C VAL A 327 4.78 9.38 -13.12
N GLN A 328 5.66 9.89 -14.02
CA GLN A 328 5.66 9.58 -15.44
C GLN A 328 6.11 8.15 -15.73
N ASP A 329 6.91 7.55 -14.84
CA ASP A 329 7.46 6.20 -15.03
C ASP A 329 6.54 5.11 -14.44
N ARG A 330 5.43 5.50 -13.80
CA ARG A 330 4.43 4.55 -13.29
C ARG A 330 3.85 3.72 -14.42
N ILE A 331 3.60 2.44 -14.15
CA ILE A 331 3.10 1.49 -15.17
C ILE A 331 1.72 1.93 -15.65
N PRO A 332 1.57 2.26 -16.95
CA PRO A 332 0.31 2.69 -17.51
C PRO A 332 -0.66 1.51 -17.69
N VAL A 333 -1.96 1.79 -17.60
CA VAL A 333 -3.00 0.75 -17.69
C VAL A 333 -3.02 0.05 -19.05
N LYS A 334 -2.58 0.70 -20.14
CA LYS A 334 -2.50 0.08 -21.46
C LYS A 334 -1.65 -1.19 -21.48
N ASN A 335 -0.65 -1.31 -20.59
CA ASN A 335 0.25 -2.47 -20.55
C ASN A 335 -0.43 -3.75 -20.04
N ILE A 336 -1.61 -3.61 -19.41
CA ILE A 336 -2.33 -4.76 -18.84
C ILE A 336 -3.65 -5.07 -19.56
N LEU A 337 -4.09 -4.21 -20.45
CA LEU A 337 -5.29 -4.45 -21.24
C LEU A 337 -5.06 -5.62 -22.22
N ILE A 338 -6.07 -6.44 -22.37
CA ILE A 338 -6.10 -7.47 -23.40
C ILE A 338 -6.42 -6.83 -24.76
N PRO A 339 -6.01 -7.44 -25.90
CA PRO A 339 -6.35 -6.94 -27.23
C PRO A 339 -7.86 -6.75 -27.38
N LYS A 340 -8.25 -5.68 -28.06
CA LYS A 340 -9.67 -5.31 -28.21
C LYS A 340 -10.49 -6.44 -28.82
N GLU A 341 -9.89 -7.17 -29.75
CA GLU A 341 -10.47 -8.27 -30.53
C GLU A 341 -10.79 -9.49 -29.64
N GLU A 342 -10.08 -9.65 -28.54
CA GLU A 342 -10.23 -10.77 -27.58
C GLU A 342 -11.28 -10.46 -26.49
N VAL A 343 -11.78 -9.22 -26.43
CA VAL A 343 -12.76 -8.82 -25.40
C VAL A 343 -14.17 -9.26 -25.79
N ASP A 344 -14.76 -10.12 -24.96
CA ASP A 344 -16.17 -10.56 -25.11
C ASP A 344 -17.13 -9.35 -25.09
N LYS A 345 -18.10 -9.35 -26.01
CA LYS A 345 -19.14 -8.32 -26.17
C LYS A 345 -19.89 -8.01 -24.88
N LYS A 346 -20.03 -8.96 -23.96
CA LYS A 346 -20.69 -8.78 -22.66
C LYS A 346 -20.04 -7.70 -21.77
N TYR A 347 -18.79 -7.33 -22.01
CA TYR A 347 -18.11 -6.27 -21.27
C TYR A 347 -18.43 -4.88 -21.82
N TYR A 348 -18.88 -4.76 -23.06
CA TYR A 348 -19.26 -3.50 -23.66
C TYR A 348 -20.58 -2.97 -23.09
N LEU A 349 -20.65 -1.67 -22.90
CA LEU A 349 -21.86 -1.01 -22.43
C LEU A 349 -22.90 -0.92 -23.55
N SER A 350 -24.14 -1.25 -23.23
CA SER A 350 -25.26 -1.05 -24.17
C SER A 350 -25.53 0.44 -24.40
N GLU A 351 -26.16 0.80 -25.51
CA GLU A 351 -26.59 2.18 -25.81
C GLU A 351 -27.44 2.78 -24.67
N LYS A 352 -28.30 1.99 -24.06
CA LYS A 352 -29.09 2.38 -22.89
C LYS A 352 -28.22 2.72 -21.68
N ALA A 353 -27.15 1.95 -21.43
CA ALA A 353 -26.19 2.22 -20.35
C ALA A 353 -25.38 3.50 -20.64
N LEU A 354 -24.93 3.70 -21.89
CA LEU A 354 -24.23 4.91 -22.31
C LEU A 354 -25.10 6.15 -22.15
N ALA A 355 -26.35 6.11 -22.62
CA ALA A 355 -27.33 7.20 -22.42
C ALA A 355 -27.58 7.47 -20.92
N GLY A 356 -27.66 6.44 -20.10
CA GLY A 356 -27.78 6.57 -18.65
C GLY A 356 -26.58 7.26 -17.99
N ILE A 357 -25.36 6.98 -18.47
CA ILE A 357 -24.14 7.64 -18.02
C ILE A 357 -24.16 9.13 -18.36
N GLU A 358 -24.49 9.49 -19.60
CA GLU A 358 -24.57 10.90 -20.04
C GLU A 358 -25.66 11.67 -19.29
N ASN A 359 -26.85 11.08 -19.10
CA ASN A 359 -27.92 11.68 -18.31
C ASN A 359 -27.48 11.93 -16.85
N LYS A 360 -26.83 10.95 -16.24
CA LYS A 360 -26.31 11.09 -14.87
C LYS A 360 -25.22 12.15 -14.78
N LYS A 361 -24.38 12.28 -15.82
CA LYS A 361 -23.34 13.31 -15.93
C LYS A 361 -23.96 14.72 -15.94
N SER A 362 -24.98 14.93 -16.76
CA SER A 362 -25.72 16.19 -16.85
C SER A 362 -26.38 16.58 -15.53
N VAL A 363 -27.14 15.63 -14.93
CA VAL A 363 -27.82 15.82 -13.63
C VAL A 363 -26.84 16.10 -12.50
N ASN A 364 -25.72 15.37 -12.46
CA ASN A 364 -24.72 15.58 -11.43
C ASN A 364 -23.99 16.92 -11.61
N LYS A 365 -23.70 17.32 -12.86
CA LYS A 365 -23.09 18.62 -13.17
C LYS A 365 -24.00 19.79 -12.72
N GLU A 366 -25.30 19.68 -12.97
CA GLU A 366 -26.29 20.68 -12.51
C GLU A 366 -26.35 20.76 -10.97
N LYS A 367 -26.19 19.63 -10.29
CA LYS A 367 -26.22 19.56 -8.83
C LYS A 367 -24.86 19.87 -8.18
N GLY A 368 -23.81 20.13 -8.96
CA GLY A 368 -22.45 20.36 -8.45
C GLY A 368 -21.77 19.12 -7.88
N PHE A 369 -22.24 17.92 -8.23
CA PHE A 369 -21.61 16.65 -7.85
C PHE A 369 -20.62 16.20 -8.92
N GLY A 370 -19.56 15.51 -8.49
CA GLY A 370 -18.65 14.82 -9.39
C GLY A 370 -19.34 13.70 -10.17
N PHE A 371 -18.78 13.36 -11.33
CA PHE A 371 -19.34 12.34 -12.19
C PHE A 371 -18.93 10.94 -11.71
N GLY A 372 -19.88 10.02 -11.61
CA GLY A 372 -19.67 8.67 -11.06
C GLY A 372 -19.02 7.66 -12.00
N ALA A 373 -18.78 7.97 -13.30
CA ALA A 373 -18.10 7.09 -14.24
C ALA A 373 -16.74 7.69 -14.61
N GLN A 374 -15.68 6.89 -14.51
CA GLN A 374 -14.32 7.33 -14.76
C GLN A 374 -13.75 6.57 -15.97
N MET A 375 -13.35 7.34 -17.01
CA MET A 375 -12.64 6.76 -18.16
C MET A 375 -11.17 6.64 -17.86
N LEU A 376 -10.59 5.50 -18.15
CA LEU A 376 -9.16 5.26 -18.00
C LEU A 376 -8.37 6.12 -18.98
N ASP A 377 -7.33 6.75 -18.49
CA ASP A 377 -6.25 7.30 -19.29
C ASP A 377 -5.26 6.17 -19.59
N PHE A 378 -5.08 5.80 -20.84
CA PHE A 378 -4.28 4.65 -21.23
C PHE A 378 -2.80 4.80 -20.87
N ASP A 379 -2.31 6.03 -20.78
CA ASP A 379 -0.92 6.35 -20.46
C ASP A 379 -0.65 6.54 -18.96
N LYS A 380 -1.67 6.29 -18.11
CA LYS A 380 -1.55 6.38 -16.66
C LYS A 380 -1.95 5.07 -15.96
N PRO A 381 -1.55 4.87 -14.70
CA PRO A 381 -2.10 3.79 -13.89
C PRO A 381 -3.63 3.93 -13.74
N SER A 382 -4.31 2.79 -13.61
CA SER A 382 -5.75 2.75 -13.35
C SER A 382 -6.12 3.48 -12.05
N TYR A 383 -7.37 3.91 -11.96
CA TYR A 383 -7.98 4.27 -10.68
C TYR A 383 -8.03 3.07 -9.73
N THR A 384 -8.26 3.35 -8.43
CA THR A 384 -8.46 2.27 -7.45
C THR A 384 -9.71 1.46 -7.81
N ILE A 385 -9.56 0.15 -7.99
CA ILE A 385 -10.67 -0.78 -8.18
C ILE A 385 -11.26 -1.14 -6.82
N PRO A 386 -12.50 -0.72 -6.52
CA PRO A 386 -13.18 -1.06 -5.27
C PRO A 386 -13.86 -2.44 -5.36
N ALA A 387 -14.13 -3.06 -4.20
CA ALA A 387 -14.89 -4.31 -4.16
C ALA A 387 -16.27 -4.21 -4.81
N ARG A 388 -16.90 -3.02 -4.80
CA ARG A 388 -18.22 -2.77 -5.41
C ARG A 388 -18.20 -2.63 -6.95
N TYR A 389 -17.03 -2.70 -7.60
CA TYR A 389 -16.89 -2.59 -9.06
C TYR A 389 -17.82 -3.56 -9.83
N TRP A 390 -18.18 -4.69 -9.23
CA TRP A 390 -19.11 -5.66 -9.82
C TRP A 390 -20.51 -5.09 -10.12
N LYS A 391 -20.94 -4.00 -9.45
CA LYS A 391 -22.30 -3.44 -9.62
C LYS A 391 -22.50 -2.85 -11.00
N ASP A 392 -21.65 -1.92 -11.38
CA ASP A 392 -21.77 -1.17 -12.64
C ASP A 392 -20.43 -1.02 -13.39
N GLY A 393 -19.32 -1.20 -12.71
CA GLY A 393 -17.96 -1.08 -13.28
C GLY A 393 -17.57 0.36 -13.63
N TYR A 394 -18.27 1.36 -13.14
CA TYR A 394 -18.08 2.75 -13.56
C TYR A 394 -16.89 3.44 -12.91
N ASP A 395 -16.25 2.81 -11.93
CA ASP A 395 -15.04 3.34 -11.31
C ASP A 395 -13.80 3.31 -12.24
N ALA A 396 -13.84 2.49 -13.31
CA ALA A 396 -12.76 2.40 -14.31
C ALA A 396 -13.29 1.82 -15.62
N LEU A 397 -13.52 2.65 -16.62
CA LEU A 397 -14.02 2.26 -17.93
C LEU A 397 -12.94 2.41 -19.00
N VAL A 398 -12.85 1.44 -19.90
CA VAL A 398 -12.03 1.50 -21.12
C VAL A 398 -12.84 2.15 -22.22
N LYS A 399 -12.38 3.28 -22.76
CA LYS A 399 -13.05 4.03 -23.82
C LYS A 399 -12.17 4.03 -25.07
N TYR A 400 -12.62 3.39 -26.14
CA TYR A 400 -11.98 3.47 -27.45
C TYR A 400 -12.52 4.63 -28.30
N ASN A 401 -13.83 4.84 -28.25
CA ASN A 401 -14.56 6.00 -28.84
C ASN A 401 -15.90 6.20 -28.12
N GLU A 402 -16.74 7.12 -28.60
CA GLU A 402 -18.00 7.47 -27.91
C GLU A 402 -19.03 6.33 -27.87
N LYS A 403 -18.95 5.35 -28.81
CA LYS A 403 -19.86 4.21 -28.89
C LYS A 403 -19.25 2.92 -28.32
N GLU A 404 -17.92 2.87 -28.19
CA GLU A 404 -17.19 1.68 -27.74
C GLU A 404 -16.57 1.92 -26.37
N ILE A 405 -17.40 1.82 -25.35
CA ILE A 405 -16.99 1.93 -23.95
C ILE A 405 -17.29 0.59 -23.28
N ARG A 406 -16.35 0.10 -22.50
CA ARG A 406 -16.48 -1.18 -21.81
C ARG A 406 -15.98 -1.18 -20.38
N ARG A 407 -16.43 -2.15 -19.61
CA ARG A 407 -15.85 -2.50 -18.32
C ARG A 407 -14.55 -3.28 -18.50
N LEU A 408 -13.74 -3.31 -17.48
CA LEU A 408 -12.58 -4.20 -17.41
C LEU A 408 -13.02 -5.66 -17.30
N THR A 409 -12.28 -6.54 -17.95
CA THR A 409 -12.43 -7.99 -17.81
C THR A 409 -11.86 -8.47 -16.48
N ILE A 410 -12.22 -9.69 -16.05
CA ILE A 410 -11.65 -10.29 -14.84
C ILE A 410 -10.13 -10.41 -14.95
N THR A 411 -9.60 -10.79 -16.12
CA THR A 411 -8.17 -10.87 -16.36
C THR A 411 -7.48 -9.52 -16.17
N GLU A 412 -8.05 -8.45 -16.72
CA GLU A 412 -7.52 -7.09 -16.55
C GLU A 412 -7.60 -6.63 -15.10
N LEU A 413 -8.68 -6.93 -14.38
CA LEU A 413 -8.81 -6.64 -12.96
C LEU A 413 -7.76 -7.37 -12.11
N LYS A 414 -7.45 -8.64 -12.43
CA LYS A 414 -6.35 -9.38 -11.81
C LYS A 414 -5.00 -8.69 -12.06
N ARG A 415 -4.71 -8.35 -13.31
CA ARG A 415 -3.48 -7.67 -13.71
C ARG A 415 -3.31 -6.29 -13.06
N ILE A 416 -4.41 -5.52 -12.90
CA ILE A 416 -4.42 -4.24 -12.19
C ILE A 416 -3.97 -4.40 -10.72
N GLN A 417 -4.32 -5.50 -10.09
CA GLN A 417 -3.87 -5.86 -8.73
C GLN A 417 -2.57 -6.68 -8.74
N SER A 418 -1.92 -6.78 -9.91
CA SER A 418 -0.67 -7.53 -10.13
C SER A 418 -0.75 -9.02 -9.73
N PHE A 419 -1.95 -9.61 -9.77
CA PHE A 419 -2.07 -11.07 -9.73
C PHE A 419 -1.54 -11.68 -11.04
N PRO A 420 -0.85 -12.82 -10.99
CA PRO A 420 -0.52 -13.60 -12.19
C PRO A 420 -1.79 -14.07 -12.92
N ASP A 421 -1.72 -14.22 -14.23
CA ASP A 421 -2.87 -14.66 -15.03
C ASP A 421 -3.37 -16.06 -14.63
N ASN A 422 -2.45 -16.94 -14.21
CA ASN A 422 -2.78 -18.29 -13.72
C ASN A 422 -3.25 -18.34 -12.26
N TYR A 423 -3.29 -17.21 -11.53
CA TYR A 423 -3.80 -17.18 -10.17
C TYR A 423 -5.31 -17.46 -10.16
N ILE A 424 -5.73 -18.44 -9.39
CA ILE A 424 -7.12 -18.91 -9.36
C ILE A 424 -7.91 -18.08 -8.34
N ILE A 425 -8.92 -17.34 -8.81
CA ILE A 425 -9.91 -16.68 -7.97
C ILE A 425 -11.27 -17.24 -8.37
N ASP A 426 -11.94 -17.91 -7.44
CA ASP A 426 -13.14 -18.67 -7.68
C ASP A 426 -14.42 -17.98 -7.15
N GLY A 427 -15.57 -18.43 -7.64
CA GLY A 427 -16.88 -17.93 -7.28
C GLY A 427 -17.63 -17.32 -8.46
N SER A 428 -18.74 -16.64 -8.17
CA SER A 428 -19.46 -15.84 -9.16
C SER A 428 -18.62 -14.64 -9.62
N ASN A 429 -18.95 -14.03 -10.76
CA ASN A 429 -18.31 -12.79 -11.20
C ASN A 429 -18.29 -11.70 -10.12
N LYS A 430 -19.38 -11.63 -9.32
CA LYS A 430 -19.45 -10.72 -8.17
C LYS A 430 -18.40 -11.08 -7.13
N ASP A 431 -18.30 -12.35 -6.76
CA ASP A 431 -17.36 -12.79 -5.73
C ASP A 431 -15.92 -12.58 -6.18
N ILE A 432 -15.59 -12.92 -7.42
CA ILE A 432 -14.26 -12.71 -8.01
C ILE A 432 -13.86 -11.23 -7.98
N ILE A 433 -14.74 -10.33 -8.44
CA ILE A 433 -14.46 -8.89 -8.47
C ILE A 433 -14.33 -8.32 -7.05
N MET A 434 -15.17 -8.79 -6.12
CA MET A 434 -15.08 -8.37 -4.71
C MET A 434 -13.77 -8.82 -4.07
N GLN A 435 -13.31 -10.05 -4.33
CA GLN A 435 -12.03 -10.57 -3.87
C GLN A 435 -10.86 -9.73 -4.40
N ILE A 436 -10.84 -9.46 -5.71
CA ILE A 436 -9.82 -8.63 -6.35
C ILE A 436 -9.81 -7.21 -5.77
N GLY A 437 -10.99 -6.59 -5.61
CA GLY A 437 -11.10 -5.21 -5.11
C GLY A 437 -10.67 -5.05 -3.65
N ASN A 438 -10.88 -6.09 -2.82
CA ASN A 438 -10.44 -6.11 -1.42
C ASN A 438 -8.95 -6.43 -1.27
N ALA A 439 -8.36 -7.15 -2.23
CA ALA A 439 -6.99 -7.63 -2.11
C ALA A 439 -5.95 -6.50 -1.99
N VAL A 440 -4.88 -6.77 -1.27
CA VAL A 440 -3.62 -6.02 -1.40
C VAL A 440 -2.96 -6.44 -2.71
N ALA A 441 -2.47 -5.48 -3.48
CA ALA A 441 -1.81 -5.77 -4.75
C ALA A 441 -0.52 -6.59 -4.53
N CYS A 442 -0.33 -7.67 -5.32
CA CYS A 442 0.74 -8.63 -5.10
C CYS A 442 2.14 -7.99 -5.18
N LYS A 443 2.39 -7.14 -6.20
CA LYS A 443 3.68 -6.43 -6.33
C LYS A 443 3.94 -5.47 -5.17
N PHE A 444 2.91 -4.78 -4.68
CA PHE A 444 3.04 -3.92 -3.52
C PHE A 444 3.45 -4.72 -2.28
N ALA A 445 2.78 -5.85 -2.02
CA ALA A 445 3.13 -6.76 -0.94
C ALA A 445 4.54 -7.36 -1.11
N TYR A 446 4.97 -7.66 -2.34
CA TYR A 446 6.33 -8.11 -2.64
C TYR A 446 7.39 -7.12 -2.15
N TYR A 447 7.24 -5.84 -2.47
CA TYR A 447 8.20 -4.83 -2.05
C TYR A 447 8.17 -4.55 -0.55
N LEU A 448 6.99 -4.63 0.09
CA LEU A 448 6.89 -4.60 1.54
C LEU A 448 7.60 -5.80 2.18
N GLY A 449 7.49 -6.99 1.59
CA GLY A 449 8.22 -8.19 2.01
C GLY A 449 9.73 -8.02 1.89
N LYS A 450 10.23 -7.51 0.74
CA LYS A 450 11.66 -7.18 0.55
C LYS A 450 12.15 -6.18 1.58
N TYR A 451 11.37 -5.13 1.83
CA TYR A 451 11.69 -4.15 2.87
C TYR A 451 11.87 -4.79 4.25
N ILE A 452 10.92 -5.64 4.68
CA ILE A 452 11.00 -6.32 5.99
C ILE A 452 12.20 -7.26 6.07
N ILE A 453 12.47 -8.05 5.03
CA ILE A 453 13.63 -8.93 4.97
C ILE A 453 14.91 -8.12 5.17
N ASN A 454 15.06 -7.01 4.45
CA ASN A 454 16.26 -6.17 4.55
C ASN A 454 16.36 -5.43 5.89
N THR A 455 15.24 -5.13 6.53
CA THR A 455 15.21 -4.44 7.84
C THR A 455 15.56 -5.39 8.99
N LEU A 456 15.24 -6.69 8.88
CA LEU A 456 15.47 -7.69 9.94
C LEU A 456 16.81 -8.43 9.80
N ARG A 457 17.55 -8.23 8.73
CA ARG A 457 18.91 -8.70 8.50
C ARG A 457 19.92 -7.69 8.98
#